data_878c217177ab1d433c3a0a0d763f1932
#
_entry.id   878c217177ab1d433c3a0a0d763f1932
#
_cell.length_a   1.000
_cell.length_b   1.000
_cell.length_c   1.000
_cell.angle_alpha   90.00
_cell.angle_beta   90.00
_cell.angle_gamma   90.00
#
_symmetry.space_group_name_H-M   'P 1'
#
loop_
_entity.id
_entity.type
_entity.pdbx_description
1 polymer ?
#
loop_
_entity_poly.entity_id
_entity_poly.type
_entity_poly.pdbx_seq_one_letter_code
_entity_poly.pdbx_strand_id
1 'polypeptide(L)'
;MTKDSKYIFENTEIMNSDYINEINRYPTIFISFANAKRDRESIITTIKKQILSEWAKYEYVFKKLNKYDQKEHDYIESNLMDFHSNNLNGINDALSFLMERLYAYYNKQVMVFIDEYDTPFVEAHVNDCYEELRGGLSGLLHNSLKTSDCLKYALLTGIQRVAKENIFSDLNNLDVNSVLDTAYSEYFGFNTDEVNQLLNTYGLTLNDDVKSMYDGYKIGNIDIYNPWSILNYAQKKELIPYWINTSANTMIKENIKNADLDYKDQYEDLIKNGYLDTQVNTQTSFYEVKSTPNLWGLFVNAGYLTIDKAIDITDSFYRIRIPNEEVNREFRNLTEYYLSLNEGQLNRLLRFLIQKQPNEFIKEYKNILMLPSYHDLKNENSYHMMMLGMCLCLSRDYEIISNREAGKGRFDLVLKAKYSKSTSFVLEFKYLKGTSKNLESDLDNLTNEAIEQIQSKNNSFDLKEKVIYIGLAHHGKDVKMKWVER
;
A
#
# COMPACT_ATOMS: atom_id res chain seq x y z
N MET A 1 7.49 13.96 36.70
CA MET A 1 7.39 12.49 36.53
C MET A 1 6.98 11.93 37.86
N THR A 2 5.72 11.55 37.99
CA THR A 2 5.11 11.27 39.28
C THR A 2 4.82 9.76 39.50
N LYS A 3 5.06 8.92 38.50
CA LYS A 3 4.90 7.47 38.64
C LYS A 3 6.10 6.76 38.00
N ASP A 4 6.69 5.82 38.73
CA ASP A 4 7.69 4.91 38.15
C ASP A 4 6.95 3.98 37.20
N SER A 5 7.35 3.95 35.94
CA SER A 5 6.78 3.10 34.89
C SER A 5 7.69 1.93 34.52
N LYS A 6 8.77 1.68 35.26
CA LYS A 6 9.69 0.57 35.00
C LYS A 6 8.98 -0.78 34.99
N TYR A 7 7.96 -0.94 35.82
CA TYR A 7 7.16 -2.18 35.92
C TYR A 7 6.47 -2.55 34.60
N ILE A 8 6.19 -1.56 33.72
CA ILE A 8 5.57 -1.81 32.40
C ILE A 8 6.53 -2.57 31.49
N PHE A 9 7.84 -2.38 31.69
CA PHE A 9 8.88 -2.96 30.88
C PHE A 9 9.47 -4.24 31.49
N GLU A 10 8.95 -4.71 32.63
CA GLU A 10 9.37 -5.99 33.22
C GLU A 10 9.21 -7.12 32.19
N ASN A 11 10.24 -7.96 32.08
CA ASN A 11 10.34 -9.05 31.10
C ASN A 11 10.47 -8.62 29.63
N THR A 12 10.81 -7.37 29.32
CA THR A 12 11.17 -6.93 27.99
C THR A 12 12.69 -6.77 27.85
N GLU A 13 13.20 -6.83 26.64
CA GLU A 13 14.65 -6.75 26.36
C GLU A 13 15.28 -5.42 26.80
N ILE A 14 14.52 -4.32 26.80
CA ILE A 14 15.01 -3.01 27.23
C ILE A 14 15.49 -3.02 28.67
N MET A 15 14.95 -3.93 29.52
CA MET A 15 15.40 -4.09 30.91
C MET A 15 16.84 -4.58 31.04
N ASN A 16 17.38 -5.23 30.00
CA ASN A 16 18.73 -5.73 29.91
C ASN A 16 19.65 -4.80 29.11
N SER A 17 19.14 -3.66 28.66
CA SER A 17 19.89 -2.69 27.84
C SER A 17 20.41 -1.51 28.68
N ASP A 18 21.35 -0.75 28.13
CA ASP A 18 21.84 0.50 28.72
C ASP A 18 20.75 1.57 28.82
N TYR A 19 19.64 1.42 28.08
CA TYR A 19 18.53 2.36 28.04
C TYR A 19 17.58 2.29 29.23
N ILE A 20 17.70 1.29 30.12
CA ILE A 20 16.87 1.18 31.33
C ILE A 20 16.91 2.46 32.18
N ASN A 21 18.04 3.16 32.16
CA ASN A 21 18.21 4.38 32.93
C ASN A 21 17.56 5.62 32.30
N GLU A 22 17.07 5.50 31.06
CA GLU A 22 16.37 6.58 30.38
C GLU A 22 14.85 6.56 30.70
N ILE A 23 14.34 5.46 31.26
CA ILE A 23 12.93 5.34 31.66
C ILE A 23 12.60 6.41 32.71
N ASN A 24 11.53 7.17 32.51
CA ASN A 24 11.08 8.29 33.37
C ASN A 24 12.07 9.45 33.54
N ARG A 25 13.10 9.53 32.68
CA ARG A 25 14.15 10.53 32.81
C ARG A 25 13.79 11.88 32.25
N TYR A 26 13.00 11.92 31.16
CA TYR A 26 12.68 13.12 30.38
C TYR A 26 11.18 13.39 30.37
N PRO A 27 10.75 14.65 30.39
CA PRO A 27 9.38 14.99 30.01
C PRO A 27 9.15 14.63 28.54
N THR A 28 7.96 14.12 28.22
CA THR A 28 7.65 13.57 26.91
C THR A 28 6.34 14.13 26.39
N ILE A 29 6.35 14.63 25.16
CA ILE A 29 5.17 15.05 24.40
C ILE A 29 4.87 13.96 23.38
N PHE A 30 3.64 13.48 23.33
CA PHE A 30 3.18 12.53 22.33
C PHE A 30 1.91 13.03 21.66
N ILE A 31 1.97 13.16 20.32
CA ILE A 31 0.84 13.61 19.50
C ILE A 31 0.66 12.57 18.36
N SER A 32 -0.58 12.15 18.12
CA SER A 32 -0.92 11.37 16.94
C SER A 32 -1.90 12.13 16.07
N PHE A 33 -1.57 12.28 14.79
CA PHE A 33 -2.43 12.91 13.80
C PHE A 33 -3.30 11.91 13.02
N ALA A 34 -3.35 10.65 13.44
CA ALA A 34 -4.12 9.57 12.79
C ALA A 34 -5.58 9.93 12.49
N ASN A 35 -6.20 10.77 13.31
CA ASN A 35 -7.58 11.19 13.18
C ASN A 35 -7.76 12.57 12.52
N ALA A 36 -6.69 13.23 12.08
CA ALA A 36 -6.75 14.51 11.38
C ALA A 36 -7.11 14.31 9.89
N LYS A 37 -8.34 13.85 9.66
CA LYS A 37 -8.86 13.38 8.36
C LYS A 37 -10.15 14.10 7.98
N ARG A 38 -10.62 13.90 6.76
CA ARG A 38 -11.81 14.46 6.11
C ARG A 38 -11.58 15.88 5.60
N ASP A 39 -12.55 16.77 5.86
CA ASP A 39 -12.52 18.15 5.42
C ASP A 39 -11.57 19.03 6.26
N ARG A 40 -11.30 20.21 5.76
CA ARG A 40 -10.42 21.22 6.38
C ARG A 40 -10.75 21.49 7.84
N GLU A 41 -12.03 21.68 8.16
CA GLU A 41 -12.49 22.00 9.52
C GLU A 41 -12.20 20.84 10.49
N SER A 42 -12.48 19.62 10.04
CA SER A 42 -12.20 18.40 10.80
C SER A 42 -10.71 18.21 11.08
N ILE A 43 -9.85 18.45 10.09
CA ILE A 43 -8.39 18.39 10.23
C ILE A 43 -7.92 19.38 11.28
N ILE A 44 -8.28 20.67 11.15
CA ILE A 44 -7.89 21.74 12.06
C ILE A 44 -8.36 21.45 13.49
N THR A 45 -9.63 21.11 13.64
CA THR A 45 -10.24 20.83 14.95
C THR A 45 -9.55 19.63 15.62
N THR A 46 -9.21 18.59 14.87
CA THR A 46 -8.52 17.42 15.41
C THR A 46 -7.12 17.79 15.91
N ILE A 47 -6.34 18.55 15.14
CA ILE A 47 -5.01 18.99 15.53
C ILE A 47 -5.08 19.83 16.81
N LYS A 48 -5.97 20.80 16.87
CA LYS A 48 -6.18 21.64 18.08
C LYS A 48 -6.51 20.78 19.31
N LYS A 49 -7.43 19.82 19.17
CA LYS A 49 -7.81 18.90 20.27
C LYS A 49 -6.65 18.01 20.73
N GLN A 50 -5.83 17.53 19.80
CA GLN A 50 -4.65 16.73 20.17
C GLN A 50 -3.64 17.55 21.00
N ILE A 51 -3.35 18.79 20.56
CA ILE A 51 -2.46 19.69 21.29
C ILE A 51 -3.04 20.03 22.68
N LEU A 52 -4.33 20.37 22.77
CA LEU A 52 -5.00 20.64 24.05
C LEU A 52 -4.97 19.43 25.00
N SER A 53 -5.17 18.23 24.46
CA SER A 53 -5.08 16.99 25.25
C SER A 53 -3.67 16.81 25.83
N GLU A 54 -2.65 17.18 25.08
CA GLU A 54 -1.27 17.13 25.56
C GLU A 54 -1.00 18.22 26.62
N TRP A 55 -1.46 19.44 26.39
CA TRP A 55 -1.37 20.54 27.34
C TRP A 55 -2.04 20.21 28.69
N ALA A 56 -3.21 19.56 28.65
CA ALA A 56 -3.95 19.18 29.85
C ALA A 56 -3.16 18.24 30.77
N LYS A 57 -2.28 17.39 30.23
CA LYS A 57 -1.40 16.53 31.02
C LYS A 57 -0.42 17.32 31.88
N TYR A 58 -0.09 18.53 31.47
CA TYR A 58 0.91 19.39 32.07
C TYR A 58 0.33 20.70 32.67
N GLU A 59 -0.97 20.78 32.88
CA GLU A 59 -1.66 21.95 33.48
C GLU A 59 -0.98 22.46 34.78
N TYR A 60 -0.42 21.54 35.58
CA TYR A 60 0.32 21.89 36.80
C TYR A 60 1.60 22.70 36.57
N VAL A 61 2.20 22.61 35.38
CA VAL A 61 3.37 23.41 34.96
C VAL A 61 2.91 24.83 34.70
N PHE A 62 1.78 25.02 34.02
CA PHE A 62 1.23 26.32 33.69
C PHE A 62 0.80 27.14 34.95
N LYS A 63 0.47 26.48 36.05
CA LYS A 63 0.17 27.17 37.33
C LYS A 63 1.36 27.94 37.93
N LYS A 64 2.57 27.79 37.38
CA LYS A 64 3.79 28.46 37.85
C LYS A 64 4.36 29.46 36.86
N LEU A 65 3.59 29.89 35.87
CA LEU A 65 4.02 30.82 34.84
C LEU A 65 4.24 32.22 35.43
N ASN A 66 5.23 32.94 34.92
CA ASN A 66 5.39 34.35 35.19
C ASN A 66 4.37 35.17 34.36
N LYS A 67 4.30 36.47 34.62
CA LYS A 67 3.29 37.35 33.97
C LYS A 67 3.38 37.37 32.43
N TYR A 68 4.56 37.23 31.86
CA TYR A 68 4.76 37.31 30.41
C TYR A 68 4.36 35.96 29.78
N ASP A 69 4.87 34.87 30.33
CA ASP A 69 4.53 33.53 29.91
C ASP A 69 3.02 33.23 30.03
N GLN A 70 2.35 33.80 31.07
CA GLN A 70 0.91 33.67 31.23
C GLN A 70 0.14 34.37 30.09
N LYS A 71 0.59 35.52 29.63
CA LYS A 71 -0.06 36.21 28.49
C LYS A 71 0.09 35.43 27.19
N GLU A 72 1.24 34.85 26.98
CA GLU A 72 1.51 33.99 25.81
C GLU A 72 0.68 32.71 25.88
N HIS A 73 0.64 32.04 27.03
CA HIS A 73 -0.22 30.90 27.30
C HIS A 73 -1.68 31.22 26.97
N ASP A 74 -2.23 32.29 27.53
CA ASP A 74 -3.63 32.69 27.34
C ASP A 74 -3.95 32.98 25.85
N TYR A 75 -3.01 33.57 25.12
CA TYR A 75 -3.14 33.83 23.69
C TYR A 75 -3.17 32.52 22.90
N ILE A 76 -2.22 31.59 23.12
CA ILE A 76 -2.17 30.33 22.42
C ILE A 76 -3.37 29.44 22.78
N GLU A 77 -3.72 29.37 24.08
CA GLU A 77 -4.87 28.58 24.55
C GLU A 77 -6.18 29.07 23.92
N SER A 78 -6.39 30.42 23.83
CA SER A 78 -7.58 30.98 23.18
C SER A 78 -7.69 30.58 21.72
N ASN A 79 -6.56 30.52 20.97
CA ASN A 79 -6.54 30.07 19.60
C ASN A 79 -6.77 28.54 19.46
N LEU A 80 -6.25 27.75 20.41
CA LEU A 80 -6.49 26.31 20.46
C LEU A 80 -7.96 25.99 20.76
N MET A 81 -8.60 26.76 21.63
CA MET A 81 -10.01 26.59 22.02
C MET A 81 -11.00 27.17 20.98
N ASP A 82 -10.55 27.98 20.06
CA ASP A 82 -11.40 28.49 18.97
C ASP A 82 -11.54 27.43 17.84
N PHE A 83 -12.45 26.47 18.04
CA PHE A 83 -12.75 25.45 17.06
C PHE A 83 -13.54 25.94 15.84
N HIS A 84 -14.02 27.19 15.85
CA HIS A 84 -14.70 27.79 14.69
C HIS A 84 -13.73 28.51 13.76
N SER A 85 -12.50 28.76 14.20
CA SER A 85 -11.46 29.29 13.34
C SER A 85 -10.95 28.26 12.35
N ASN A 86 -11.14 28.52 11.07
CA ASN A 86 -10.74 27.66 9.96
C ASN A 86 -9.27 27.84 9.55
N ASN A 87 -8.37 28.13 10.49
CA ASN A 87 -6.93 28.20 10.24
C ASN A 87 -6.13 27.72 11.45
N LEU A 88 -4.85 27.44 11.20
CA LEU A 88 -3.88 27.03 12.21
C LEU A 88 -3.02 28.21 12.69
N ASN A 89 -3.33 29.44 12.28
CA ASN A 89 -2.61 30.62 12.75
C ASN A 89 -2.82 30.81 14.26
N GLY A 90 -1.78 31.23 14.95
CA GLY A 90 -1.82 31.46 16.41
C GLY A 90 -1.60 30.21 17.25
N ILE A 91 -1.44 29.01 16.63
CA ILE A 91 -1.06 27.78 17.34
C ILE A 91 0.32 27.22 16.92
N ASN A 92 1.02 27.91 16.00
CA ASN A 92 2.31 27.48 15.50
C ASN A 92 3.36 27.30 16.61
N ASP A 93 3.23 28.07 17.67
CA ASP A 93 4.15 28.05 18.83
C ASP A 93 3.64 27.14 19.97
N ALA A 94 2.49 26.48 19.80
CA ALA A 94 1.87 25.72 20.88
C ALA A 94 2.75 24.56 21.42
N LEU A 95 3.46 23.88 20.54
CA LEU A 95 4.37 22.80 20.94
C LEU A 95 5.69 23.33 21.49
N SER A 96 6.29 24.34 20.84
CA SER A 96 7.52 24.98 21.33
C SER A 96 7.32 25.62 22.68
N PHE A 97 6.21 26.32 22.89
CA PHE A 97 5.85 26.87 24.19
C PHE A 97 5.75 25.78 25.28
N LEU A 98 5.04 24.69 25.00
CA LEU A 98 4.96 23.56 25.94
C LEU A 98 6.36 22.99 26.26
N MET A 99 7.19 22.79 25.25
CA MET A 99 8.56 22.28 25.43
C MET A 99 9.40 23.20 26.33
N GLU A 100 9.37 24.49 26.08
CA GLU A 100 10.09 25.49 26.90
C GLU A 100 9.62 25.49 28.35
N ARG A 101 8.30 25.42 28.58
CA ARG A 101 7.75 25.39 29.95
C ARG A 101 8.11 24.12 30.67
N LEU A 102 8.11 22.96 29.97
CA LEU A 102 8.56 21.69 30.52
C LEU A 102 10.05 21.72 30.85
N TYR A 103 10.87 22.27 29.94
CA TYR A 103 12.29 22.43 30.17
C TYR A 103 12.58 23.29 31.40
N ALA A 104 11.94 24.44 31.50
CA ALA A 104 12.08 25.36 32.65
C ALA A 104 11.64 24.70 33.97
N TYR A 105 10.54 23.94 33.96
CA TYR A 105 9.99 23.26 35.14
C TYR A 105 10.83 22.12 35.63
N TYR A 106 11.30 21.24 34.72
CA TYR A 106 12.01 20.01 35.08
C TYR A 106 13.53 20.18 35.03
N ASN A 107 14.04 21.26 34.47
CA ASN A 107 15.45 21.47 34.13
C ASN A 107 16.02 20.28 33.32
N LYS A 108 15.25 19.78 32.37
CA LYS A 108 15.56 18.67 31.49
C LYS A 108 14.98 18.88 30.10
N GLN A 109 15.74 18.51 29.09
CA GLN A 109 15.26 18.53 27.72
C GLN A 109 14.04 17.62 27.52
N VAL A 110 13.25 17.88 26.49
CA VAL A 110 11.97 17.24 26.21
C VAL A 110 12.13 16.24 25.06
N MET A 111 11.51 15.10 25.14
CA MET A 111 11.33 14.17 24.02
C MET A 111 9.98 14.46 23.34
N VAL A 112 9.98 14.47 22.01
CA VAL A 112 8.78 14.73 21.21
C VAL A 112 8.53 13.56 20.25
N PHE A 113 7.34 12.95 20.34
CA PHE A 113 6.90 11.89 19.46
C PHE A 113 5.67 12.34 18.70
N ILE A 114 5.72 12.28 17.36
CA ILE A 114 4.61 12.67 16.48
C ILE A 114 4.32 11.47 15.57
N ASP A 115 3.17 10.85 15.78
CA ASP A 115 2.71 9.72 15.00
C ASP A 115 1.79 10.17 13.87
N GLU A 116 1.92 9.52 12.71
CA GLU A 116 1.21 9.87 11.48
C GLU A 116 1.30 11.36 11.13
N TYR A 117 2.51 11.91 11.17
CA TYR A 117 2.76 13.34 10.91
C TYR A 117 2.30 13.79 9.52
N ASP A 118 2.27 12.88 8.56
CA ASP A 118 1.91 13.10 7.16
C ASP A 118 0.39 13.06 6.91
N THR A 119 -0.39 12.41 7.76
CA THR A 119 -1.84 12.26 7.60
C THR A 119 -2.57 13.59 7.33
N PRO A 120 -2.38 14.69 8.09
CA PRO A 120 -3.08 15.94 7.83
C PRO A 120 -2.68 16.59 6.49
N PHE A 121 -1.47 16.36 6.00
CA PHE A 121 -1.02 16.86 4.69
C PHE A 121 -1.64 16.07 3.55
N VAL A 122 -1.66 14.73 3.66
CA VAL A 122 -2.30 13.83 2.69
C VAL A 122 -3.79 14.13 2.57
N GLU A 123 -4.49 14.20 3.69
CA GLU A 123 -5.92 14.49 3.72
C GLU A 123 -6.25 15.90 3.20
N ALA A 124 -5.42 16.89 3.51
CA ALA A 124 -5.57 18.23 2.96
C ALA A 124 -5.42 18.25 1.42
N HIS A 125 -4.53 17.43 0.88
CA HIS A 125 -4.38 17.27 -0.57
C HIS A 125 -5.60 16.60 -1.21
N VAL A 126 -6.06 15.49 -0.66
CA VAL A 126 -7.24 14.75 -1.15
C VAL A 126 -8.51 15.62 -1.11
N ASN A 127 -8.60 16.56 -0.17
CA ASN A 127 -9.74 17.47 0.01
C ASN A 127 -9.51 18.87 -0.57
N ASP A 128 -8.54 19.07 -1.46
CA ASP A 128 -8.25 20.32 -2.16
C ASP A 128 -8.01 21.54 -1.25
N CYS A 129 -7.55 21.33 -0.01
CA CYS A 129 -7.26 22.41 0.95
C CYS A 129 -5.79 22.45 1.42
N TYR A 130 -4.89 21.81 0.67
CA TYR A 130 -3.47 21.67 1.01
C TYR A 130 -2.77 23.02 1.20
N GLU A 131 -2.88 23.92 0.22
CA GLU A 131 -2.21 25.23 0.26
C GLU A 131 -2.64 26.09 1.44
N GLU A 132 -3.86 25.91 1.92
CA GLU A 132 -4.41 26.67 3.06
C GLU A 132 -3.90 26.15 4.42
N LEU A 133 -3.63 24.85 4.52
CA LEU A 133 -3.22 24.19 5.77
C LEU A 133 -1.71 24.07 5.91
N ARG A 134 -1.00 23.94 4.78
CA ARG A 134 0.43 23.69 4.73
C ARG A 134 1.26 24.63 5.60
N GLY A 135 1.02 25.94 5.49
CA GLY A 135 1.77 26.95 6.24
C GLY A 135 1.66 26.81 7.75
N GLY A 136 0.44 26.54 8.23
CA GLY A 136 0.19 26.32 9.66
C GLY A 136 0.79 25.02 10.18
N LEU A 137 0.64 23.94 9.43
CA LEU A 137 1.23 22.63 9.78
C LEU A 137 2.76 22.67 9.81
N SER A 138 3.37 23.28 8.79
CA SER A 138 4.81 23.46 8.70
C SER A 138 5.33 24.33 9.86
N GLY A 139 4.65 25.44 10.16
CA GLY A 139 5.02 26.32 11.25
C GLY A 139 5.01 25.61 12.61
N LEU A 140 3.98 24.79 12.88
CA LEU A 140 3.90 24.00 14.11
C LEU A 140 5.11 23.06 14.30
N LEU A 141 5.53 22.38 13.24
CA LEU A 141 6.67 21.47 13.27
C LEU A 141 8.00 22.21 13.32
N HIS A 142 8.17 23.25 12.51
CA HIS A 142 9.40 24.05 12.48
C HIS A 142 9.72 24.70 13.81
N ASN A 143 8.75 25.41 14.40
CA ASN A 143 8.96 26.15 15.64
C ASN A 143 9.28 25.23 16.82
N SER A 144 8.83 23.99 16.75
CA SER A 144 9.07 22.99 17.80
C SER A 144 10.39 22.22 17.63
N LEU A 145 10.74 21.86 16.39
CA LEU A 145 11.80 20.88 16.14
C LEU A 145 13.11 21.47 15.62
N LYS A 146 13.05 22.68 15.00
CA LYS A 146 14.23 23.34 14.46
C LYS A 146 14.98 24.09 15.56
N THR A 147 16.28 23.79 15.70
CA THR A 147 17.19 24.53 16.58
C THR A 147 16.70 24.80 18.01
N SER A 148 15.94 23.88 18.60
CA SER A 148 15.39 24.03 19.94
C SER A 148 16.36 23.48 20.98
N ASP A 149 16.89 24.35 21.86
CA ASP A 149 17.74 23.95 22.99
C ASP A 149 16.97 23.08 24.02
N CYS A 150 15.64 23.14 23.97
CA CYS A 150 14.76 22.37 24.83
C CYS A 150 14.55 20.93 24.33
N LEU A 151 14.85 20.63 23.07
CA LEU A 151 14.65 19.33 22.46
C LEU A 151 15.78 18.36 22.81
N LYS A 152 15.43 17.17 23.31
CA LYS A 152 16.38 16.06 23.49
C LYS A 152 16.44 15.18 22.24
N TYR A 153 15.30 14.61 21.88
CA TYR A 153 15.06 13.81 20.68
C TYR A 153 13.65 14.04 20.19
N ALA A 154 13.48 13.94 18.87
CA ALA A 154 12.17 13.84 18.25
C ALA A 154 12.11 12.59 17.37
N LEU A 155 10.95 11.92 17.36
CA LEU A 155 10.64 10.85 16.43
C LEU A 155 9.32 11.17 15.74
N LEU A 156 9.37 11.25 14.40
CA LEU A 156 8.19 11.42 13.56
C LEU A 156 7.99 10.13 12.77
N THR A 157 6.78 9.58 12.84
CA THR A 157 6.41 8.39 12.07
C THR A 157 5.32 8.74 11.05
N GLY A 158 5.37 8.11 9.88
CA GLY A 158 4.40 8.33 8.80
C GLY A 158 4.66 7.38 7.63
N ILE A 159 3.69 7.28 6.74
CA ILE A 159 3.77 6.44 5.53
C ILE A 159 4.46 7.19 4.40
N GLN A 160 4.21 8.50 4.30
CA GLN A 160 4.68 9.33 3.21
C GLN A 160 5.73 10.34 3.66
N ARG A 161 6.77 10.48 2.86
CA ARG A 161 7.73 11.55 3.07
C ARG A 161 7.17 12.87 2.52
N VAL A 162 6.83 13.80 3.40
CA VAL A 162 6.36 15.16 3.02
C VAL A 162 7.57 16.10 2.75
N ALA A 163 8.66 15.58 2.24
CA ALA A 163 10.01 16.18 2.35
C ALA A 163 10.34 17.27 1.33
N LYS A 164 9.70 17.32 0.15
CA LYS A 164 10.12 18.26 -0.90
C LYS A 164 9.53 19.65 -0.82
N GLU A 165 8.51 19.84 0.00
CA GLU A 165 7.91 21.15 0.17
C GLU A 165 8.41 21.84 1.42
N ASN A 166 9.54 22.47 1.41
CA ASN A 166 10.01 23.41 2.46
C ASN A 166 9.64 23.13 3.94
N ILE A 167 8.83 22.05 4.18
CA ILE A 167 8.41 21.63 5.51
C ILE A 167 9.60 21.07 6.29
N PHE A 168 10.43 20.29 5.61
CA PHE A 168 11.64 19.69 6.20
C PHE A 168 12.94 20.19 5.55
N SER A 169 12.89 20.92 4.44
CA SER A 169 14.10 21.49 3.82
C SER A 169 14.84 22.43 4.78
N ASP A 170 14.11 22.99 5.74
CA ASP A 170 14.66 23.84 6.77
C ASP A 170 15.03 23.12 8.07
N LEU A 171 14.66 21.84 8.24
CA LEU A 171 15.07 21.00 9.37
C LEU A 171 16.35 20.24 9.02
N ASN A 172 17.50 20.90 9.20
CA ASN A 172 18.82 20.33 8.87
C ASN A 172 19.25 19.21 9.82
N ASN A 173 18.48 18.92 10.85
CA ASN A 173 18.76 17.95 11.91
C ASN A 173 17.91 16.67 11.80
N LEU A 174 17.22 16.46 10.68
CA LEU A 174 16.45 15.21 10.45
C LEU A 174 17.37 14.11 9.91
N ASP A 175 17.32 12.96 10.58
CA ASP A 175 17.78 11.69 10.05
C ASP A 175 16.53 10.92 9.56
N VAL A 176 16.46 10.70 8.24
CA VAL A 176 15.29 10.08 7.61
C VAL A 176 15.59 8.65 7.26
N ASN A 177 14.86 7.73 7.87
CA ASN A 177 14.98 6.31 7.63
C ASN A 177 13.72 5.78 6.92
N SER A 178 13.91 4.95 5.93
CA SER A 178 12.89 4.35 5.07
C SER A 178 12.99 2.83 5.07
N VAL A 179 12.14 2.17 4.30
CA VAL A 179 12.20 0.71 4.11
C VAL A 179 13.51 0.22 3.45
N LEU A 180 14.31 1.13 2.88
CA LEU A 180 15.62 0.82 2.29
C LEU A 180 16.75 0.82 3.30
N ASP A 181 16.56 1.46 4.44
CA ASP A 181 17.63 1.69 5.42
C ASP A 181 17.73 0.53 6.40
N THR A 182 18.97 0.18 6.78
CA THR A 182 19.22 -0.88 7.75
C THR A 182 19.12 -0.40 9.18
N ALA A 183 19.26 0.92 9.41
CA ALA A 183 19.05 1.50 10.72
C ALA A 183 17.56 1.31 11.12
N TYR A 184 17.35 0.85 12.35
CA TYR A 184 16.02 0.61 12.92
C TYR A 184 15.16 -0.46 12.22
N SER A 185 15.68 -1.20 11.25
CA SER A 185 14.93 -2.21 10.49
C SER A 185 14.27 -3.30 11.37
N GLU A 186 14.84 -3.60 12.53
CA GLU A 186 14.34 -4.58 13.49
C GLU A 186 13.14 -4.08 14.33
N TYR A 187 12.85 -2.78 14.31
CA TYR A 187 11.88 -2.19 15.26
C TYR A 187 10.53 -1.86 14.63
N PHE A 188 10.38 -1.98 13.31
CA PHE A 188 9.17 -1.60 12.60
C PHE A 188 8.42 -2.81 12.02
N GLY A 189 8.26 -3.84 12.81
CA GLY A 189 7.54 -5.07 12.49
C GLY A 189 7.99 -6.19 13.41
N PHE A 190 7.46 -7.40 13.19
CA PHE A 190 7.95 -8.58 13.88
C PHE A 190 8.92 -9.36 12.99
N ASN A 191 10.07 -9.73 13.53
CA ASN A 191 10.94 -10.68 12.87
C ASN A 191 10.45 -12.13 13.06
N THR A 192 11.07 -13.07 12.39
CA THR A 192 10.65 -14.49 12.41
C THR A 192 10.68 -15.10 13.82
N ASP A 193 11.65 -14.74 14.65
CA ASP A 193 11.79 -15.28 16.00
C ASP A 193 10.70 -14.75 16.93
N GLU A 194 10.38 -13.45 16.82
CA GLU A 194 9.29 -12.83 17.57
C GLU A 194 7.93 -13.43 17.19
N VAL A 195 7.70 -13.65 15.87
CA VAL A 195 6.48 -14.33 15.39
C VAL A 195 6.38 -15.75 15.94
N ASN A 196 7.47 -16.51 15.93
CA ASN A 196 7.49 -17.86 16.49
C ASN A 196 7.16 -17.86 17.99
N GLN A 197 7.77 -16.97 18.76
CA GLN A 197 7.49 -16.84 20.20
C GLN A 197 6.03 -16.46 20.47
N LEU A 198 5.53 -15.46 19.72
CA LEU A 198 4.15 -15.01 19.85
C LEU A 198 3.17 -16.16 19.54
N LEU A 199 3.32 -16.80 18.38
CA LEU A 199 2.42 -17.89 17.96
C LEU A 199 2.45 -19.07 18.93
N ASN A 200 3.62 -19.44 19.43
CA ASN A 200 3.76 -20.50 20.45
C ASN A 200 2.98 -20.17 21.73
N THR A 201 2.96 -18.91 22.16
CA THR A 201 2.18 -18.45 23.33
C THR A 201 0.67 -18.68 23.13
N TYR A 202 0.18 -18.61 21.90
CA TYR A 202 -1.23 -18.88 21.54
C TYR A 202 -1.49 -20.33 21.16
N GLY A 203 -0.49 -21.22 21.25
CA GLY A 203 -0.59 -22.63 20.86
C GLY A 203 -0.67 -22.83 19.36
N LEU A 204 -0.07 -21.93 18.59
CA LEU A 204 0.01 -21.96 17.13
C LEU A 204 1.47 -22.18 16.69
N THR A 205 1.66 -22.56 15.42
CA THR A 205 2.99 -22.76 14.81
C THR A 205 3.12 -21.92 13.55
N LEU A 206 4.32 -21.42 13.29
CA LEU A 206 4.66 -20.73 12.05
C LEU A 206 4.93 -21.78 10.95
N ASN A 207 3.86 -22.27 10.33
CA ASN A 207 3.93 -23.21 9.22
C ASN A 207 3.98 -22.49 7.87
N ASP A 208 4.09 -23.25 6.77
CA ASP A 208 4.22 -22.69 5.41
C ASP A 208 2.97 -21.91 4.98
N ASP A 209 1.77 -22.30 5.44
CA ASP A 209 0.55 -21.56 5.13
C ASP A 209 0.55 -20.18 5.77
N VAL A 210 0.99 -20.07 7.04
CA VAL A 210 1.10 -18.79 7.75
C VAL A 210 2.17 -17.91 7.10
N LYS A 211 3.31 -18.50 6.73
CA LYS A 211 4.36 -17.79 5.99
C LYS A 211 3.84 -17.28 4.64
N SER A 212 3.21 -18.14 3.85
CA SER A 212 2.64 -17.74 2.56
C SER A 212 1.65 -16.58 2.69
N MET A 213 0.88 -16.56 3.77
CA MET A 213 -0.14 -15.53 4.01
C MET A 213 0.45 -14.19 4.44
N TYR A 214 1.46 -14.19 5.34
CA TYR A 214 1.86 -12.97 6.07
C TYR A 214 3.35 -12.63 5.99
N ASP A 215 4.23 -13.54 5.53
CA ASP A 215 5.65 -13.28 5.35
C ASP A 215 5.94 -12.49 4.09
N GLY A 216 7.14 -11.92 3.98
CA GLY A 216 7.66 -11.41 2.72
C GLY A 216 7.91 -9.92 2.62
N TYR A 217 7.65 -9.13 3.65
CA TYR A 217 8.16 -7.77 3.69
C TYR A 217 9.65 -7.74 4.02
N LYS A 218 10.35 -6.75 3.47
CA LYS A 218 11.75 -6.45 3.83
C LYS A 218 11.88 -4.98 4.24
N ILE A 219 12.60 -4.75 5.34
CA ILE A 219 13.11 -3.44 5.74
C ILE A 219 14.63 -3.56 5.84
N GLY A 220 15.35 -2.80 5.01
CA GLY A 220 16.78 -3.00 4.83
C GLY A 220 17.09 -4.44 4.38
N ASN A 221 17.77 -5.21 5.24
CA ASN A 221 18.12 -6.61 4.95
C ASN A 221 17.33 -7.64 5.79
N ILE A 222 16.30 -7.21 6.51
CA ILE A 222 15.56 -8.05 7.48
C ILE A 222 14.18 -8.37 6.94
N ASP A 223 13.78 -9.64 7.02
CA ASP A 223 12.43 -10.09 6.74
C ASP A 223 11.52 -9.76 7.92
N ILE A 224 10.41 -9.07 7.65
CA ILE A 224 9.51 -8.50 8.64
C ILE A 224 8.07 -8.93 8.35
N TYR A 225 7.36 -9.30 9.41
CA TYR A 225 5.92 -9.55 9.39
C TYR A 225 5.14 -8.32 9.85
N ASN A 226 3.98 -8.09 9.25
CA ASN A 226 3.06 -7.06 9.71
C ASN A 226 2.49 -7.42 11.09
N PRO A 227 2.74 -6.62 12.14
CA PRO A 227 2.27 -6.93 13.51
C PRO A 227 0.75 -7.03 13.61
N TRP A 228 0.00 -6.20 12.88
CA TRP A 228 -1.47 -6.23 12.88
C TRP A 228 -2.00 -7.58 12.40
N SER A 229 -1.48 -8.08 11.29
CA SER A 229 -1.90 -9.34 10.70
C SER A 229 -1.56 -10.53 11.61
N ILE A 230 -0.35 -10.56 12.15
CA ILE A 230 0.10 -11.63 13.04
C ILE A 230 -0.66 -11.66 14.37
N LEU A 231 -0.90 -10.49 14.98
CA LEU A 231 -1.66 -10.38 16.23
C LEU A 231 -3.13 -10.83 16.04
N ASN A 232 -3.77 -10.39 14.94
CA ASN A 232 -5.14 -10.84 14.65
C ASN A 232 -5.19 -12.35 14.38
N TYR A 233 -4.24 -12.90 13.62
CA TYR A 233 -4.15 -14.33 13.38
C TYR A 233 -3.96 -15.11 14.71
N ALA A 234 -3.05 -14.67 15.58
CA ALA A 234 -2.81 -15.29 16.87
C ALA A 234 -4.08 -15.33 17.73
N GLN A 235 -4.83 -14.23 17.77
CA GLN A 235 -6.06 -14.14 18.56
C GLN A 235 -7.22 -14.94 17.98
N LYS A 236 -7.46 -14.82 16.66
CA LYS A 236 -8.65 -15.38 15.99
C LYS A 236 -8.45 -16.80 15.49
N LYS A 237 -7.20 -17.20 15.28
CA LYS A 237 -6.80 -18.52 14.74
C LYS A 237 -7.38 -18.83 13.34
N GLU A 238 -7.72 -17.78 12.60
CA GLU A 238 -8.24 -17.86 11.24
C GLU A 238 -7.20 -17.31 10.26
N LEU A 239 -6.85 -18.09 9.24
CA LEU A 239 -5.87 -17.71 8.23
C LEU A 239 -6.57 -16.92 7.10
N ILE A 240 -6.82 -15.64 7.37
CA ILE A 240 -7.49 -14.70 6.47
C ILE A 240 -6.72 -13.39 6.38
N PRO A 241 -6.93 -12.56 5.34
CA PRO A 241 -6.32 -11.23 5.27
C PRO A 241 -6.90 -10.33 6.37
N TYR A 242 -6.04 -9.70 7.16
CA TYR A 242 -6.39 -8.74 8.21
C TYR A 242 -6.00 -7.32 7.86
N TRP A 243 -4.97 -7.15 7.04
CA TRP A 243 -4.49 -5.86 6.55
C TRP A 243 -5.26 -5.46 5.28
N ILE A 244 -6.51 -5.02 5.44
CA ILE A 244 -7.38 -4.62 4.34
C ILE A 244 -7.97 -3.24 4.64
N ASN A 245 -8.09 -2.38 3.61
CA ASN A 245 -8.78 -1.09 3.66
C ASN A 245 -8.11 -0.01 4.53
N THR A 246 -6.89 0.35 4.21
CA THR A 246 -6.26 1.56 4.76
C THR A 246 -6.56 2.78 3.88
N SER A 247 -6.45 4.00 4.43
CA SER A 247 -6.64 5.27 3.73
C SER A 247 -5.72 5.47 2.50
N ALA A 248 -4.59 4.78 2.46
CA ALA A 248 -3.68 4.76 1.32
C ALA A 248 -4.34 4.25 0.02
N ASN A 249 -5.39 3.44 0.10
CA ASN A 249 -6.08 2.86 -1.06
C ASN A 249 -6.70 3.91 -1.99
N THR A 250 -7.26 4.97 -1.45
CA THR A 250 -7.90 6.02 -2.27
C THR A 250 -6.88 6.72 -3.15
N MET A 251 -5.76 7.11 -2.58
CA MET A 251 -4.70 7.81 -3.30
C MET A 251 -4.03 6.93 -4.36
N ILE A 252 -3.78 5.65 -4.05
CA ILE A 252 -3.26 4.69 -5.02
C ILE A 252 -4.24 4.52 -6.19
N LYS A 253 -5.53 4.35 -5.92
CA LYS A 253 -6.58 4.21 -6.93
C LYS A 253 -6.67 5.42 -7.87
N GLU A 254 -6.58 6.64 -7.33
CA GLU A 254 -6.61 7.86 -8.13
C GLU A 254 -5.39 7.96 -9.04
N ASN A 255 -4.21 7.63 -8.53
CA ASN A 255 -2.97 7.67 -9.33
C ASN A 255 -2.92 6.59 -10.41
N ILE A 256 -3.45 5.38 -10.15
CA ILE A 256 -3.55 4.31 -11.15
C ILE A 256 -4.40 4.75 -12.36
N LYS A 257 -5.51 5.46 -12.14
CA LYS A 257 -6.37 5.95 -13.24
C LYS A 257 -5.62 6.86 -14.21
N ASN A 258 -4.72 7.68 -13.69
CA ASN A 258 -3.98 8.68 -14.43
C ASN A 258 -2.61 8.19 -14.89
N ALA A 259 -2.29 6.91 -14.65
CA ALA A 259 -1.01 6.31 -14.98
C ALA A 259 -0.77 6.24 -16.50
N ASP A 260 0.48 6.42 -16.89
CA ASP A 260 0.93 6.37 -18.27
C ASP A 260 1.00 4.94 -18.84
N LEU A 261 1.39 4.81 -20.10
CA LEU A 261 1.53 3.51 -20.76
C LEU A 261 2.69 2.70 -20.19
N ASP A 262 3.76 3.36 -19.77
CA ASP A 262 4.93 2.70 -19.20
C ASP A 262 4.58 2.00 -17.87
N TYR A 263 3.79 2.66 -17.02
CA TYR A 263 3.27 2.01 -15.81
C TYR A 263 2.42 0.78 -16.12
N LYS A 264 1.58 0.87 -17.17
CA LYS A 264 0.71 -0.25 -17.56
C LYS A 264 1.52 -1.47 -17.97
N ASP A 265 2.50 -1.30 -18.82
CA ASP A 265 3.38 -2.38 -19.28
C ASP A 265 4.17 -2.98 -18.10
N GLN A 266 4.69 -2.14 -17.21
CA GLN A 266 5.39 -2.59 -16.01
C GLN A 266 4.49 -3.30 -15.00
N TYR A 267 3.24 -2.84 -14.83
CA TYR A 267 2.24 -3.49 -13.98
C TYR A 267 1.95 -4.92 -14.47
N GLU A 268 1.80 -5.09 -15.78
CA GLU A 268 1.62 -6.40 -16.40
C GLU A 268 2.83 -7.31 -16.17
N ASP A 269 4.05 -6.78 -16.32
CA ASP A 269 5.29 -7.53 -16.06
C ASP A 269 5.41 -7.96 -14.58
N LEU A 270 5.09 -7.06 -13.65
CA LEU A 270 5.06 -7.39 -12.21
C LEU A 270 4.17 -8.59 -11.93
N ILE A 271 3.00 -8.57 -12.51
CA ILE A 271 2.02 -9.59 -12.24
C ILE A 271 2.36 -10.90 -12.95
N LYS A 272 2.89 -10.85 -14.17
CA LYS A 272 3.33 -12.01 -14.92
C LYS A 272 4.50 -12.74 -14.27
N ASN A 273 5.47 -11.99 -13.78
CA ASN A 273 6.72 -12.52 -13.26
C ASN A 273 6.71 -12.73 -11.73
N GLY A 274 5.74 -12.11 -11.02
CA GLY A 274 5.72 -12.03 -9.56
C GLY A 274 6.70 -11.01 -8.98
N TYR A 275 7.50 -10.37 -9.84
CA TYR A 275 8.44 -9.29 -9.51
C TYR A 275 8.62 -8.36 -10.71
N LEU A 276 9.15 -7.18 -10.44
CA LEU A 276 9.49 -6.18 -11.45
C LEU A 276 10.84 -5.55 -11.12
N ASP A 277 11.72 -5.47 -12.12
CA ASP A 277 12.99 -4.72 -12.04
C ASP A 277 12.75 -3.34 -12.66
N THR A 278 12.72 -2.30 -11.83
CA THR A 278 12.37 -0.93 -12.27
C THR A 278 12.98 0.15 -11.39
N GLN A 279 12.89 1.39 -11.85
CA GLN A 279 13.19 2.55 -11.02
C GLN A 279 12.07 2.78 -10.00
N VAL A 280 12.46 3.02 -8.74
CA VAL A 280 11.54 3.26 -7.63
C VAL A 280 11.98 4.48 -6.86
N ASN A 281 11.16 5.51 -6.82
CA ASN A 281 11.44 6.70 -6.05
C ASN A 281 10.65 6.67 -4.71
N THR A 282 11.26 6.11 -3.67
CA THR A 282 10.67 6.04 -2.32
C THR A 282 10.64 7.40 -1.61
N GLN A 283 11.32 8.41 -2.17
CA GLN A 283 11.37 9.77 -1.60
C GLN A 283 10.29 10.70 -2.18
N THR A 284 9.41 10.18 -3.05
CA THR A 284 8.35 10.96 -3.67
C THR A 284 7.28 11.34 -2.66
N SER A 285 6.88 12.60 -2.72
CA SER A 285 5.68 13.06 -2.03
C SER A 285 4.43 12.66 -2.82
N PHE A 286 3.34 12.41 -2.12
CA PHE A 286 2.07 11.94 -2.70
C PHE A 286 1.47 12.86 -3.78
N TYR A 287 1.75 14.16 -3.78
CA TYR A 287 1.28 15.12 -4.79
C TYR A 287 2.20 15.20 -6.03
N GLU A 288 3.38 14.58 -6.00
CA GLU A 288 4.32 14.54 -7.12
C GLU A 288 4.19 13.27 -7.97
N VAL A 289 3.17 12.46 -7.76
CA VAL A 289 2.99 11.17 -8.44
C VAL A 289 2.55 11.39 -9.90
N LYS A 290 3.48 11.87 -10.73
CA LYS A 290 3.26 12.07 -12.17
C LYS A 290 4.10 11.15 -13.05
N SER A 291 4.97 10.35 -12.46
CA SER A 291 5.85 9.42 -13.17
C SER A 291 5.73 8.01 -12.63
N THR A 292 6.00 7.03 -13.49
CA THR A 292 6.00 5.61 -13.14
C THR A 292 6.90 5.29 -11.93
N PRO A 293 8.16 5.76 -11.81
CA PRO A 293 8.98 5.51 -10.62
C PRO A 293 8.39 6.06 -9.31
N ASN A 294 7.70 7.20 -9.38
CA ASN A 294 7.05 7.81 -8.22
C ASN A 294 5.84 6.97 -7.76
N LEU A 295 5.06 6.47 -8.73
CA LEU A 295 3.93 5.60 -8.44
C LEU A 295 4.39 4.28 -7.78
N TRP A 296 5.46 3.66 -8.27
CA TRP A 296 6.04 2.49 -7.63
C TRP A 296 6.55 2.78 -6.22
N GLY A 297 7.17 3.95 -6.01
CA GLY A 297 7.57 4.42 -4.67
C GLY A 297 6.38 4.54 -3.72
N LEU A 298 5.25 5.05 -4.19
CA LEU A 298 4.02 5.12 -3.43
C LEU A 298 3.51 3.72 -3.02
N PHE A 299 3.54 2.73 -3.94
CA PHE A 299 3.16 1.35 -3.63
C PHE A 299 4.06 0.71 -2.60
N VAL A 300 5.37 0.96 -2.66
CA VAL A 300 6.34 0.46 -1.68
C VAL A 300 6.11 1.09 -0.31
N ASN A 301 5.99 2.41 -0.23
CA ASN A 301 5.78 3.13 1.02
C ASN A 301 4.43 2.75 1.69
N ALA A 302 3.41 2.50 0.88
CA ALA A 302 2.10 2.08 1.39
C ALA A 302 2.02 0.57 1.74
N GLY A 303 3.10 -0.21 1.55
CA GLY A 303 3.16 -1.62 1.90
C GLY A 303 2.46 -2.57 0.91
N TYR A 304 2.10 -2.11 -0.29
CA TYR A 304 1.58 -2.98 -1.34
C TYR A 304 2.68 -3.78 -2.04
N LEU A 305 3.87 -3.22 -2.09
CA LEU A 305 5.06 -3.86 -2.63
C LEU A 305 6.18 -3.84 -1.59
N THR A 306 7.09 -4.76 -1.72
CA THR A 306 8.34 -4.78 -0.97
C THR A 306 9.51 -4.69 -1.93
N ILE A 307 10.62 -4.07 -1.51
CA ILE A 307 11.88 -4.11 -2.24
C ILE A 307 12.58 -5.42 -1.90
N ASP A 308 12.69 -6.29 -2.91
CA ASP A 308 13.35 -7.59 -2.75
C ASP A 308 14.88 -7.44 -2.73
N LYS A 309 15.41 -6.65 -3.65
CA LYS A 309 16.84 -6.32 -3.70
C LYS A 309 17.12 -5.04 -4.47
N ALA A 310 18.23 -4.38 -4.11
CA ALA A 310 18.81 -3.32 -4.92
C ALA A 310 19.55 -3.91 -6.14
N ILE A 311 19.34 -3.34 -7.31
CA ILE A 311 20.05 -3.70 -8.55
C ILE A 311 21.09 -2.62 -8.85
N ASP A 312 20.66 -1.35 -8.86
CA ASP A 312 21.52 -0.19 -8.96
C ASP A 312 20.99 0.92 -8.05
N ILE A 313 21.72 1.17 -6.95
CA ILE A 313 21.33 2.18 -5.95
C ILE A 313 21.48 3.58 -6.51
N THR A 314 22.46 3.80 -7.41
CA THR A 314 22.74 5.12 -7.97
C THR A 314 21.58 5.61 -8.83
N ASP A 315 21.01 4.71 -9.62
CA ASP A 315 19.89 5.00 -10.49
C ASP A 315 18.53 4.68 -9.85
N SER A 316 18.49 4.39 -8.54
CA SER A 316 17.28 3.96 -7.82
C SER A 316 16.56 2.80 -8.49
N PHE A 317 17.33 1.83 -9.02
CA PHE A 317 16.82 0.67 -9.73
C PHE A 317 16.77 -0.54 -8.81
N TYR A 318 15.57 -1.07 -8.59
CA TYR A 318 15.29 -2.11 -7.61
C TYR A 318 14.46 -3.23 -8.21
N ARG A 319 14.55 -4.41 -7.60
CA ARG A 319 13.53 -5.46 -7.76
C ARG A 319 12.45 -5.26 -6.71
N ILE A 320 11.24 -5.06 -7.16
CA ILE A 320 10.04 -4.99 -6.32
C ILE A 320 9.16 -6.22 -6.55
N ARG A 321 8.41 -6.64 -5.53
CA ARG A 321 7.44 -7.74 -5.62
C ARG A 321 6.27 -7.55 -4.66
N ILE A 322 5.18 -8.27 -4.91
CA ILE A 322 4.07 -8.40 -3.95
C ILE A 322 4.58 -9.23 -2.77
N PRO A 323 4.48 -8.75 -1.52
CA PRO A 323 5.11 -9.44 -0.39
C PRO A 323 4.53 -10.82 -0.11
N ASN A 324 3.20 -10.97 -0.08
CA ASN A 324 2.52 -12.18 0.38
C ASN A 324 1.09 -12.31 -0.15
N GLU A 325 0.41 -13.41 0.21
CA GLU A 325 -0.97 -13.69 -0.23
C GLU A 325 -2.01 -12.73 0.35
N GLU A 326 -1.80 -12.16 1.52
CA GLU A 326 -2.67 -11.15 2.09
C GLU A 326 -2.75 -9.92 1.18
N VAL A 327 -1.59 -9.40 0.77
CA VAL A 327 -1.48 -8.24 -0.11
C VAL A 327 -1.88 -8.58 -1.54
N ASN A 328 -1.58 -9.80 -2.00
CA ASN A 328 -1.98 -10.27 -3.33
C ASN A 328 -3.51 -10.20 -3.52
N ARG A 329 -4.28 -10.47 -2.47
CA ARG A 329 -5.74 -10.32 -2.52
C ARG A 329 -6.16 -8.86 -2.71
N GLU A 330 -5.45 -7.92 -2.09
CA GLU A 330 -5.75 -6.50 -2.27
C GLU A 330 -5.35 -6.01 -3.68
N PHE A 331 -4.29 -6.56 -4.27
CA PHE A 331 -3.96 -6.31 -5.68
C PHE A 331 -5.08 -6.72 -6.64
N ARG A 332 -5.89 -7.72 -6.30
CA ARG A 332 -7.12 -8.07 -7.07
C ARG A 332 -8.10 -6.90 -7.09
N ASN A 333 -8.35 -6.28 -5.94
CA ASN A 333 -9.24 -5.13 -5.83
C ASN A 333 -8.70 -3.94 -6.63
N LEU A 334 -7.39 -3.72 -6.60
CA LEU A 334 -6.73 -2.70 -7.41
C LEU A 334 -6.81 -3.01 -8.91
N THR A 335 -6.69 -4.27 -9.30
CA THR A 335 -6.85 -4.71 -10.69
C THR A 335 -8.28 -4.50 -11.16
N GLU A 336 -9.31 -4.84 -10.37
CA GLU A 336 -10.71 -4.55 -10.67
C GLU A 336 -10.91 -3.04 -10.91
N TYR A 337 -10.36 -2.22 -10.03
CA TYR A 337 -10.43 -0.77 -10.16
C TYR A 337 -9.70 -0.24 -11.40
N TYR A 338 -8.49 -0.74 -11.67
CA TYR A 338 -7.69 -0.40 -12.86
C TYR A 338 -8.44 -0.72 -14.16
N LEU A 339 -9.08 -1.89 -14.22
CA LEU A 339 -9.90 -2.33 -15.35
C LEU A 339 -11.28 -1.66 -15.39
N SER A 340 -11.58 -0.75 -14.46
CA SER A 340 -12.89 -0.09 -14.31
C SER A 340 -14.06 -1.08 -14.17
N LEU A 341 -13.79 -2.23 -13.53
CA LEU A 341 -14.80 -3.25 -13.27
C LEU A 341 -15.70 -2.85 -12.09
N ASN A 342 -16.96 -3.28 -12.12
CA ASN A 342 -17.82 -3.17 -10.96
C ASN A 342 -17.40 -4.20 -9.91
N GLU A 343 -17.59 -3.85 -8.63
CA GLU A 343 -17.26 -4.72 -7.52
C GLU A 343 -17.79 -6.15 -7.70
N GLY A 344 -16.90 -7.13 -7.61
CA GLY A 344 -17.22 -8.54 -7.76
C GLY A 344 -17.43 -9.04 -9.19
N GLN A 345 -17.31 -8.22 -10.25
CA GLN A 345 -17.40 -8.70 -11.64
C GLN A 345 -16.26 -9.67 -11.97
N LEU A 346 -15.05 -9.33 -11.60
CA LEU A 346 -13.87 -10.18 -11.80
C LEU A 346 -14.02 -11.52 -11.08
N ASN A 347 -14.47 -11.48 -9.83
CA ASN A 347 -14.71 -12.69 -9.05
C ASN A 347 -15.80 -13.58 -9.68
N ARG A 348 -16.86 -12.99 -10.25
CA ARG A 348 -17.89 -13.76 -10.96
C ARG A 348 -17.34 -14.39 -12.23
N LEU A 349 -16.63 -13.62 -13.05
CA LEU A 349 -16.02 -14.12 -14.29
C LEU A 349 -15.11 -15.33 -14.02
N LEU A 350 -14.17 -15.17 -13.07
CA LEU A 350 -13.21 -16.22 -12.73
C LEU A 350 -13.88 -17.46 -12.10
N ARG A 351 -14.92 -17.24 -11.29
CA ARG A 351 -15.72 -18.33 -10.74
C ARG A 351 -16.39 -19.14 -11.84
N PHE A 352 -16.99 -18.50 -12.85
CA PHE A 352 -17.60 -19.18 -13.99
C PHE A 352 -16.58 -19.96 -14.81
N LEU A 353 -15.35 -19.43 -14.97
CA LEU A 353 -14.25 -20.14 -15.61
C LEU A 353 -13.91 -21.42 -14.84
N ILE A 354 -13.62 -21.34 -13.54
CA ILE A 354 -13.22 -22.45 -12.68
C ILE A 354 -14.34 -23.49 -12.56
N GLN A 355 -15.59 -23.05 -12.45
CA GLN A 355 -16.78 -23.93 -12.36
C GLN A 355 -17.21 -24.49 -13.71
N LYS A 356 -16.46 -24.22 -14.80
CA LYS A 356 -16.74 -24.71 -16.16
C LYS A 356 -18.13 -24.35 -16.65
N GLN A 357 -18.50 -23.10 -16.52
CA GLN A 357 -19.80 -22.54 -16.93
C GLN A 357 -19.62 -21.65 -18.17
N PRO A 358 -19.44 -22.20 -19.38
CA PRO A 358 -19.07 -21.42 -20.56
C PRO A 358 -20.09 -20.35 -20.94
N ASN A 359 -21.39 -20.61 -20.80
CA ASN A 359 -22.43 -19.65 -21.13
C ASN A 359 -22.42 -18.45 -20.19
N GLU A 360 -22.23 -18.68 -18.90
CA GLU A 360 -22.17 -17.62 -17.90
C GLU A 360 -20.86 -16.85 -18.02
N PHE A 361 -19.75 -17.56 -18.29
CA PHE A 361 -18.44 -16.93 -18.51
C PHE A 361 -18.48 -15.96 -19.68
N ILE A 362 -18.95 -16.38 -20.87
CA ILE A 362 -18.99 -15.50 -22.04
C ILE A 362 -19.96 -14.32 -21.85
N LYS A 363 -21.07 -14.54 -21.14
CA LYS A 363 -22.01 -13.47 -20.80
C LYS A 363 -21.38 -12.41 -19.92
N GLU A 364 -20.69 -12.81 -18.84
CA GLU A 364 -20.00 -11.87 -17.95
C GLU A 364 -18.83 -11.19 -18.65
N TYR A 365 -18.09 -11.92 -19.49
CA TYR A 365 -17.00 -11.37 -20.28
C TYR A 365 -17.47 -10.29 -21.26
N LYS A 366 -18.63 -10.49 -21.93
CA LYS A 366 -19.25 -9.47 -22.78
C LYS A 366 -19.61 -8.21 -21.99
N ASN A 367 -20.14 -8.36 -20.77
CA ASN A 367 -20.45 -7.22 -19.91
C ASN A 367 -19.18 -6.42 -19.58
N ILE A 368 -18.07 -7.11 -19.30
CA ILE A 368 -16.78 -6.49 -19.03
C ILE A 368 -16.25 -5.73 -20.26
N LEU A 369 -16.34 -6.32 -21.46
CA LEU A 369 -15.93 -5.66 -22.70
C LEU A 369 -16.69 -4.36 -23.03
N MET A 370 -17.85 -4.14 -22.42
CA MET A 370 -18.61 -2.89 -22.59
C MET A 370 -17.99 -1.69 -21.82
N LEU A 371 -17.13 -1.94 -20.80
CA LEU A 371 -16.58 -0.92 -19.92
C LEU A 371 -15.41 -0.14 -20.55
N PRO A 372 -14.37 -0.79 -21.15
CA PRO A 372 -13.22 -0.08 -21.73
C PRO A 372 -13.65 0.80 -22.91
N SER A 373 -12.83 1.84 -23.20
CA SER A 373 -12.97 2.63 -24.40
C SER A 373 -12.66 1.80 -25.65
N TYR A 374 -13.30 2.10 -26.79
CA TYR A 374 -12.90 1.53 -28.09
C TYR A 374 -11.44 1.81 -28.45
N HIS A 375 -10.87 2.88 -27.88
CA HIS A 375 -9.46 3.22 -28.09
C HIS A 375 -8.49 2.27 -27.40
N ASP A 376 -8.94 1.54 -26.38
CA ASP A 376 -8.13 0.59 -25.62
C ASP A 376 -8.13 -0.81 -26.21
N LEU A 377 -9.16 -1.17 -26.99
CA LEU A 377 -9.37 -2.50 -27.58
C LEU A 377 -9.12 -2.49 -29.10
N LYS A 378 -7.85 -2.34 -29.52
CA LYS A 378 -7.49 -2.14 -30.94
C LYS A 378 -6.96 -3.35 -31.67
N ASN A 379 -6.50 -4.37 -30.96
CA ASN A 379 -5.84 -5.53 -31.54
C ASN A 379 -5.91 -6.73 -30.59
N GLU A 380 -5.47 -7.90 -31.09
CA GLU A 380 -5.44 -9.14 -30.35
C GLU A 380 -4.73 -9.02 -28.99
N ASN A 381 -3.61 -8.30 -28.96
CA ASN A 381 -2.83 -8.13 -27.74
C ASN A 381 -3.61 -7.38 -26.65
N SER A 382 -4.45 -6.40 -26.98
CA SER A 382 -5.25 -5.66 -26.01
C SER A 382 -6.22 -6.58 -25.23
N TYR A 383 -6.85 -7.53 -25.89
CA TYR A 383 -7.75 -8.51 -25.24
C TYR A 383 -6.99 -9.55 -24.45
N HIS A 384 -5.86 -10.01 -25.00
CA HIS A 384 -4.95 -10.91 -24.29
C HIS A 384 -4.51 -10.29 -22.97
N MET A 385 -4.01 -9.05 -23.01
CA MET A 385 -3.51 -8.36 -21.82
C MET A 385 -4.61 -8.09 -20.79
N MET A 386 -5.80 -7.70 -21.25
CA MET A 386 -6.96 -7.53 -20.35
C MET A 386 -7.33 -8.85 -19.67
N MET A 387 -7.38 -9.97 -20.40
CA MET A 387 -7.68 -11.29 -19.84
C MET A 387 -6.55 -11.76 -18.92
N LEU A 388 -5.30 -11.56 -19.30
CA LEU A 388 -4.16 -11.83 -18.45
C LEU A 388 -4.32 -11.11 -17.12
N GLY A 389 -4.50 -9.78 -17.13
CA GLY A 389 -4.75 -8.99 -15.92
C GLY A 389 -5.86 -9.57 -15.03
N MET A 390 -6.97 -9.97 -15.63
CA MET A 390 -8.06 -10.60 -14.89
C MET A 390 -7.68 -11.98 -14.29
N CYS A 391 -6.95 -12.80 -15.03
CA CYS A 391 -6.56 -14.14 -14.58
C CYS A 391 -5.49 -14.19 -13.49
N LEU A 392 -4.80 -13.08 -13.26
CA LEU A 392 -3.74 -13.00 -12.23
C LEU A 392 -4.23 -13.26 -10.83
N CYS A 393 -5.49 -12.97 -10.59
CA CYS A 393 -6.17 -13.33 -9.35
C CYS A 393 -6.19 -14.85 -9.07
N LEU A 394 -5.87 -15.66 -10.05
CA LEU A 394 -5.79 -17.13 -9.95
C LEU A 394 -4.39 -17.65 -9.66
N SER A 395 -3.38 -16.78 -9.51
CA SER A 395 -1.97 -17.16 -9.32
C SER A 395 -1.71 -18.10 -8.14
N ARG A 396 -2.57 -18.11 -7.13
CA ARG A 396 -2.51 -19.05 -6.02
C ARG A 396 -2.70 -20.50 -6.47
N ASP A 397 -3.74 -20.72 -7.27
CA ASP A 397 -4.20 -22.07 -7.64
C ASP A 397 -3.68 -22.50 -9.03
N TYR A 398 -3.19 -21.53 -9.80
CA TYR A 398 -2.69 -21.74 -11.16
C TYR A 398 -1.31 -21.10 -11.37
N GLU A 399 -0.46 -21.78 -12.12
CA GLU A 399 0.71 -21.18 -12.76
C GLU A 399 0.20 -20.46 -14.03
N ILE A 400 0.40 -19.15 -14.11
CA ILE A 400 -0.09 -18.33 -15.21
C ILE A 400 1.05 -18.12 -16.21
N ILE A 401 0.87 -18.59 -17.44
CA ILE A 401 1.89 -18.56 -18.47
C ILE A 401 1.33 -17.77 -19.66
N SER A 402 1.98 -16.66 -20.00
CA SER A 402 1.58 -15.77 -21.08
C SER A 402 2.69 -15.63 -22.11
N ASN A 403 2.31 -15.61 -23.40
CA ASN A 403 3.20 -15.37 -24.56
C ASN A 403 4.52 -16.18 -24.54
N ARG A 404 4.54 -17.36 -23.92
CA ARG A 404 5.74 -18.17 -23.84
C ARG A 404 5.93 -18.99 -25.10
N GLU A 405 7.14 -18.97 -25.65
CA GLU A 405 7.53 -19.90 -26.70
C GLU A 405 7.55 -21.31 -26.11
N ALA A 406 6.73 -22.19 -26.69
CA ALA A 406 6.70 -23.60 -26.35
C ALA A 406 6.89 -24.42 -27.62
N GLY A 407 8.08 -24.97 -27.79
CA GLY A 407 8.42 -25.78 -28.97
C GLY A 407 8.27 -25.02 -30.29
N LYS A 408 7.29 -25.36 -31.11
CA LYS A 408 7.04 -24.79 -32.46
C LYS A 408 5.99 -23.67 -32.47
N GLY A 409 5.56 -23.12 -31.30
CA GLY A 409 4.53 -22.07 -31.31
C GLY A 409 4.36 -21.34 -29.99
N ARG A 410 3.59 -20.22 -30.02
CA ARG A 410 3.19 -19.41 -28.86
C ARG A 410 1.73 -19.68 -28.55
N PHE A 411 1.39 -19.80 -27.26
CA PHE A 411 0.02 -19.64 -26.75
C PHE A 411 -0.11 -18.27 -26.15
N ASP A 412 -1.31 -17.68 -26.22
CA ASP A 412 -1.53 -16.38 -25.62
C ASP A 412 -1.56 -16.50 -24.10
N LEU A 413 -2.36 -17.41 -23.54
CA LEU A 413 -2.51 -17.55 -22.10
C LEU A 413 -2.77 -19.00 -21.68
N VAL A 414 -1.99 -19.49 -20.72
CA VAL A 414 -2.20 -20.82 -20.10
C VAL A 414 -2.36 -20.65 -18.59
N LEU A 415 -3.44 -21.20 -18.06
CA LEU A 415 -3.68 -21.36 -16.63
C LEU A 415 -3.41 -22.82 -16.27
N LYS A 416 -2.20 -23.15 -15.85
CA LYS A 416 -1.81 -24.49 -15.47
C LYS A 416 -2.13 -24.73 -14.00
N ALA A 417 -2.99 -25.70 -13.74
CA ALA A 417 -3.39 -26.03 -12.37
C ALA A 417 -2.20 -26.53 -11.55
N LYS A 418 -2.03 -25.98 -10.34
CA LYS A 418 -1.00 -26.40 -9.38
C LYS A 418 -1.38 -27.68 -8.63
N TYR A 419 -2.68 -27.99 -8.56
CA TYR A 419 -3.22 -29.14 -7.82
C TYR A 419 -3.80 -30.19 -8.78
N SER A 420 -3.53 -31.45 -8.53
CA SER A 420 -3.83 -32.59 -9.43
C SER A 420 -5.32 -32.84 -9.69
N LYS A 421 -6.24 -32.24 -8.95
CA LYS A 421 -7.68 -32.36 -9.17
C LYS A 421 -8.30 -31.16 -9.91
N SER A 422 -7.52 -30.13 -10.17
CA SER A 422 -7.98 -28.92 -10.82
C SER A 422 -7.83 -29.00 -12.34
N THR A 423 -8.65 -28.30 -13.09
CA THR A 423 -8.61 -28.25 -14.55
C THR A 423 -7.70 -27.12 -14.99
N SER A 424 -6.83 -27.39 -15.97
CA SER A 424 -6.01 -26.37 -16.63
C SER A 424 -6.78 -25.74 -17.80
N PHE A 425 -6.48 -24.48 -18.12
CA PHE A 425 -7.13 -23.76 -19.22
C PHE A 425 -6.07 -23.22 -20.17
N VAL A 426 -6.35 -23.30 -21.48
CA VAL A 426 -5.53 -22.70 -22.54
C VAL A 426 -6.41 -21.77 -23.34
N LEU A 427 -6.04 -20.49 -23.38
CA LEU A 427 -6.80 -19.47 -24.08
C LEU A 427 -5.98 -18.95 -25.28
N GLU A 428 -6.65 -18.74 -26.41
CA GLU A 428 -6.10 -18.17 -27.62
C GLU A 428 -7.03 -17.06 -28.09
N PHE A 429 -6.49 -15.91 -28.41
CA PHE A 429 -7.23 -14.73 -28.83
C PHE A 429 -7.10 -14.53 -30.33
N LYS A 430 -8.14 -14.04 -30.97
CA LYS A 430 -8.15 -13.60 -32.38
C LYS A 430 -8.86 -12.27 -32.48
N TYR A 431 -8.42 -11.45 -33.41
CA TYR A 431 -8.98 -10.14 -33.67
C TYR A 431 -9.33 -9.96 -35.14
N LEU A 432 -10.60 -9.67 -35.43
CA LEU A 432 -11.09 -9.35 -36.77
C LEU A 432 -10.80 -7.87 -37.09
N LYS A 433 -9.93 -7.64 -38.06
CA LYS A 433 -9.60 -6.29 -38.55
C LYS A 433 -10.60 -5.81 -39.61
N GLY A 434 -10.90 -4.52 -39.59
CA GLY A 434 -11.74 -3.86 -40.61
C GLY A 434 -13.23 -4.11 -40.41
N THR A 435 -14.03 -3.84 -41.44
CA THR A 435 -15.51 -4.03 -41.42
C THR A 435 -15.87 -5.36 -42.04
N SER A 436 -16.74 -6.10 -41.41
CA SER A 436 -17.27 -7.37 -41.92
C SER A 436 -18.74 -7.24 -42.34
N LYS A 437 -19.11 -7.89 -43.44
CA LYS A 437 -20.52 -8.01 -43.86
C LYS A 437 -21.26 -9.11 -43.13
N ASN A 438 -20.53 -10.10 -42.61
CA ASN A 438 -21.07 -11.27 -41.86
C ASN A 438 -20.29 -11.49 -40.56
N LEU A 439 -20.32 -10.49 -39.68
CA LEU A 439 -19.53 -10.45 -38.45
C LEU A 439 -19.62 -11.72 -37.62
N GLU A 440 -20.82 -12.27 -37.49
CA GLU A 440 -21.08 -13.45 -36.67
C GLU A 440 -20.35 -14.69 -37.23
N SER A 441 -20.43 -14.92 -38.54
CA SER A 441 -19.75 -16.04 -39.22
C SER A 441 -18.24 -15.89 -39.18
N ASP A 442 -17.72 -14.66 -39.37
CA ASP A 442 -16.30 -14.39 -39.38
C ASP A 442 -15.68 -14.61 -37.99
N LEU A 443 -16.38 -14.18 -36.93
CA LEU A 443 -15.96 -14.44 -35.55
C LEU A 443 -16.02 -15.94 -35.20
N ASP A 444 -17.05 -16.68 -35.68
CA ASP A 444 -17.12 -18.12 -35.46
C ASP A 444 -15.97 -18.87 -36.16
N ASN A 445 -15.59 -18.46 -37.37
CA ASN A 445 -14.42 -19.00 -38.08
C ASN A 445 -13.14 -18.74 -37.28
N LEU A 446 -12.92 -17.53 -36.79
CA LEU A 446 -11.75 -17.17 -36.01
C LEU A 446 -11.68 -17.94 -34.68
N THR A 447 -12.82 -18.26 -34.04
CA THR A 447 -12.81 -19.13 -32.84
C THR A 447 -12.39 -20.56 -33.18
N ASN A 448 -12.76 -21.05 -34.35
CA ASN A 448 -12.30 -22.36 -34.83
C ASN A 448 -10.79 -22.38 -35.08
N GLU A 449 -10.26 -21.35 -35.77
CA GLU A 449 -8.81 -21.16 -35.98
C GLU A 449 -8.06 -21.11 -34.65
N ALA A 450 -8.58 -20.38 -33.65
CA ALA A 450 -7.99 -20.34 -32.30
C ALA A 450 -7.90 -21.75 -31.68
N ILE A 451 -8.96 -22.53 -31.70
CA ILE A 451 -8.96 -23.92 -31.18
C ILE A 451 -7.99 -24.80 -31.97
N GLU A 452 -7.98 -24.76 -33.30
CA GLU A 452 -7.03 -25.48 -34.12
C GLU A 452 -5.58 -25.12 -33.81
N GLN A 453 -5.31 -23.83 -33.59
CA GLN A 453 -3.99 -23.38 -33.18
C GLN A 453 -3.58 -23.96 -31.83
N ILE A 454 -4.47 -23.96 -30.81
CA ILE A 454 -4.20 -24.60 -29.52
C ILE A 454 -3.92 -26.11 -29.72
N GLN A 455 -4.73 -26.80 -30.49
CA GLN A 455 -4.60 -28.26 -30.70
C GLN A 455 -3.31 -28.62 -31.43
N SER A 456 -2.90 -27.82 -32.41
CA SER A 456 -1.64 -28.07 -33.16
C SER A 456 -0.39 -27.90 -32.31
N LYS A 457 -0.44 -27.11 -31.28
CA LYS A 457 0.68 -26.78 -30.38
C LYS A 457 0.72 -27.64 -29.10
N ASN A 458 -0.26 -28.49 -28.88
CA ASN A 458 -0.56 -29.17 -27.62
C ASN A 458 0.51 -30.10 -27.04
N ASN A 459 1.49 -30.56 -27.85
CA ASN A 459 2.58 -31.40 -27.36
C ASN A 459 3.68 -30.66 -26.59
N SER A 460 3.54 -29.36 -26.41
CA SER A 460 4.58 -28.49 -25.87
C SER A 460 4.46 -28.22 -24.37
N PHE A 461 3.33 -28.55 -23.76
CA PHE A 461 3.12 -28.42 -22.31
C PHE A 461 2.82 -29.75 -21.69
N ASP A 462 3.52 -30.11 -20.63
CA ASP A 462 3.24 -31.27 -19.79
C ASP A 462 1.99 -31.01 -18.93
N LEU A 463 0.84 -30.82 -19.61
CA LEU A 463 -0.46 -30.70 -18.96
C LEU A 463 -1.00 -32.13 -18.77
N LYS A 464 -0.72 -32.71 -17.60
CA LYS A 464 -1.02 -34.13 -17.28
C LYS A 464 -2.51 -34.38 -16.95
N GLU A 465 -3.37 -33.32 -16.91
CA GLU A 465 -4.72 -33.36 -16.33
C GLU A 465 -5.78 -32.86 -17.32
N LYS A 466 -7.04 -32.81 -16.87
CA LYS A 466 -8.16 -32.26 -17.64
C LYS A 466 -7.84 -30.85 -18.10
N VAL A 467 -7.89 -30.61 -19.39
CA VAL A 467 -7.57 -29.33 -20.01
C VAL A 467 -8.79 -28.83 -20.78
N ILE A 468 -9.08 -27.54 -20.64
CA ILE A 468 -10.09 -26.86 -21.41
C ILE A 468 -9.42 -25.86 -22.34
N TYR A 469 -9.80 -25.93 -23.62
CA TYR A 469 -9.36 -24.99 -24.65
C TYR A 469 -10.42 -23.98 -24.91
N ILE A 470 -10.03 -22.69 -24.91
CA ILE A 470 -10.93 -21.55 -25.07
C ILE A 470 -10.39 -20.67 -26.21
N GLY A 471 -11.10 -20.67 -27.34
CA GLY A 471 -10.84 -19.73 -28.44
C GLY A 471 -11.75 -18.53 -28.32
N LEU A 472 -11.18 -17.33 -28.29
CA LEU A 472 -11.88 -16.06 -28.20
C LEU A 472 -11.61 -15.21 -29.44
N ALA A 473 -12.65 -14.80 -30.18
CA ALA A 473 -12.52 -13.95 -31.34
C ALA A 473 -13.26 -12.64 -31.11
N HIS A 474 -12.57 -11.52 -31.35
CA HIS A 474 -13.04 -10.16 -31.03
C HIS A 474 -13.15 -9.27 -32.25
N HIS A 475 -14.12 -8.37 -32.22
CA HIS A 475 -14.23 -7.21 -33.09
C HIS A 475 -14.78 -6.02 -32.29
N GLY A 476 -13.93 -5.11 -31.83
CA GLY A 476 -14.34 -4.09 -30.89
C GLY A 476 -14.94 -4.70 -29.62
N LYS A 477 -16.19 -4.40 -29.29
CA LYS A 477 -16.89 -4.96 -28.11
C LYS A 477 -17.62 -6.27 -28.37
N ASP A 478 -17.65 -6.71 -29.62
CA ASP A 478 -18.25 -7.98 -30.00
C ASP A 478 -17.27 -9.14 -29.81
N VAL A 479 -17.73 -10.23 -29.23
CA VAL A 479 -16.93 -11.41 -28.99
C VAL A 479 -17.71 -12.70 -29.20
N LYS A 480 -17.05 -13.68 -29.81
CA LYS A 480 -17.48 -15.07 -29.86
C LYS A 480 -16.48 -15.97 -29.14
N MET A 481 -16.96 -17.05 -28.60
CA MET A 481 -16.14 -18.01 -27.85
C MET A 481 -16.44 -19.42 -28.30
N LYS A 482 -15.38 -20.21 -28.46
CA LYS A 482 -15.47 -21.68 -28.56
C LYS A 482 -14.78 -22.32 -27.36
N TRP A 483 -15.47 -23.24 -26.72
CA TRP A 483 -15.03 -23.92 -25.50
C TRP A 483 -14.98 -25.44 -25.77
N VAL A 484 -13.85 -26.07 -25.56
CA VAL A 484 -13.61 -27.51 -25.85
C VAL A 484 -12.96 -28.16 -24.63
N GLU A 485 -13.64 -29.17 -24.07
CA GLU A 485 -13.08 -30.00 -23.00
C GLU A 485 -12.31 -31.19 -23.62
N ARG A 486 -11.15 -31.50 -23.05
CA ARG A 486 -10.28 -32.59 -23.46
C ARG A 486 -10.11 -33.59 -22.33
#